data_8b1e9dabcf47c609613c13fc1b3efc1b
#
_entry.id   8b1e9dabcf47c609613c13fc1b3efc1b
#
_cell.length_a   1.000
_cell.length_b   1.000
_cell.length_c   1.000
_cell.angle_alpha   90.00
_cell.angle_beta   90.00
_cell.angle_gamma   90.00
#
_symmetry.space_group_name_H-M   'P 1'
#
loop_
_entity.id
_entity.type
_entity.pdbx_description
1 polymer ?
#
loop_
_entity_poly.entity_id
_entity_poly.type
_entity_poly.pdbx_seq_one_letter_code
_entity_poly.pdbx_strand_id
1 'polypeptide(L)'
;MTLNGLVAADAVLVPLQCEFFALEGLSQLMRTVERVRQALNPALMVQGIVLTMFDRRNNLSDLVAADARGFFGPQVYETVIPRNIRISEAPSHGKPVLLYDYRSPGAQAYVRLAAELLRRERTLLEARQ
;
A
#
# COMPACT_ATOMS: atom_id res chain seq x y z
N MET A 1 -10.95 8.08 13.16
CA MET A 1 -9.50 8.01 12.98
C MET A 1 -9.06 8.30 11.55
N THR A 2 -9.67 7.67 10.56
CA THR A 2 -9.28 7.88 9.17
C THR A 2 -9.38 9.34 8.74
N LEU A 3 -10.49 10.00 9.03
CA LEU A 3 -10.67 11.40 8.64
C LEU A 3 -9.62 12.31 9.28
N ASN A 4 -9.40 12.16 10.59
CA ASN A 4 -8.40 12.95 11.29
C ASN A 4 -6.99 12.70 10.77
N GLY A 5 -6.67 11.46 10.45
CA GLY A 5 -5.39 11.10 9.85
C GLY A 5 -5.20 11.76 8.49
N LEU A 6 -6.22 11.75 7.64
CA LEU A 6 -6.15 12.35 6.31
C LEU A 6 -6.03 13.87 6.37
N VAL A 7 -6.70 14.51 7.31
CA VAL A 7 -6.59 15.97 7.49
C VAL A 7 -5.18 16.37 7.89
N ALA A 8 -4.52 15.57 8.73
CA ALA A 8 -3.18 15.86 9.24
C ALA A 8 -2.05 15.37 8.33
N ALA A 9 -2.32 14.45 7.41
CA ALA A 9 -1.26 13.82 6.61
C ALA A 9 -0.85 14.68 5.42
N ASP A 10 0.42 14.60 5.04
CA ASP A 10 0.91 15.18 3.78
C ASP A 10 0.73 14.22 2.62
N ALA A 11 0.89 12.91 2.88
CA ALA A 11 0.74 11.88 1.87
C ALA A 11 0.19 10.60 2.51
N VAL A 12 -0.48 9.80 1.70
CA VAL A 12 -1.11 8.54 2.14
C VAL A 12 -0.58 7.39 1.29
N LEU A 13 -0.08 6.36 1.96
CA LEU A 13 0.21 5.07 1.33
C LEU A 13 -0.94 4.13 1.65
N VAL A 14 -1.58 3.60 0.60
CA VAL A 14 -2.81 2.80 0.75
C VAL A 14 -2.50 1.32 0.57
N PRO A 15 -2.60 0.50 1.63
CA PRO A 15 -2.55 -0.95 1.45
C PRO A 15 -3.88 -1.47 0.94
N LEU A 16 -3.85 -2.30 -0.11
CA LEU A 16 -5.02 -2.90 -0.71
C LEU A 16 -4.92 -4.41 -0.59
N GLN A 17 -5.75 -5.03 0.25
CA GLN A 17 -5.82 -6.48 0.35
C GLN A 17 -6.47 -7.05 -0.91
N CYS A 18 -5.85 -8.11 -1.46
CA CYS A 18 -6.33 -8.74 -2.70
C CYS A 18 -7.52 -9.65 -2.42
N GLU A 19 -8.71 -9.05 -2.30
CA GLU A 19 -9.96 -9.76 -2.03
C GLU A 19 -11.08 -9.21 -2.92
N PHE A 20 -12.27 -9.83 -2.88
CA PHE A 20 -13.35 -9.60 -3.83
C PHE A 20 -13.77 -8.13 -3.98
N PHE A 21 -13.95 -7.42 -2.91
CA PHE A 21 -14.43 -6.03 -2.96
C PHE A 21 -13.31 -5.01 -2.82
N ALA A 22 -12.07 -5.44 -3.15
CA ALA A 22 -10.90 -4.58 -2.99
C ALA A 22 -11.02 -3.27 -3.76
N LEU A 23 -11.39 -3.33 -5.04
CA LEU A 23 -11.49 -2.12 -5.87
C LEU A 23 -12.63 -1.22 -5.44
N GLU A 24 -13.74 -1.79 -4.98
CA GLU A 24 -14.85 -0.98 -4.47
C GLU A 24 -14.43 -0.18 -3.25
N GLY A 25 -13.77 -0.83 -2.29
CA GLY A 25 -13.26 -0.17 -1.09
C GLY A 25 -12.21 0.89 -1.43
N LEU A 26 -11.33 0.58 -2.38
CA LEU A 26 -10.32 1.53 -2.83
C LEU A 26 -10.96 2.76 -3.49
N SER A 27 -11.97 2.56 -4.33
CA SER A 27 -12.68 3.66 -4.96
C SER A 27 -13.35 4.56 -3.94
N GLN A 28 -13.96 3.99 -2.91
CA GLN A 28 -14.56 4.77 -1.82
C GLN A 28 -13.51 5.56 -1.06
N LEU A 29 -12.37 4.95 -0.75
CA LEU A 29 -11.27 5.63 -0.07
C LEU A 29 -10.74 6.78 -0.91
N MET A 30 -10.57 6.58 -2.21
CA MET A 30 -10.08 7.64 -3.09
C MET A 30 -11.05 8.83 -3.15
N ARG A 31 -12.35 8.58 -3.13
CA ARG A 31 -13.35 9.65 -3.04
C ARG A 31 -13.23 10.42 -1.73
N THR A 32 -13.00 9.72 -0.62
CA THR A 32 -12.79 10.35 0.67
C THR A 32 -11.55 11.23 0.66
N VAL A 33 -10.45 10.72 0.12
CA VAL A 33 -9.19 11.48 0.00
C VAL A 33 -9.42 12.76 -0.81
N GLU A 34 -10.15 12.67 -1.93
CA GLU A 34 -10.41 13.83 -2.78
C GLU A 34 -11.26 14.88 -2.06
N ARG A 35 -12.27 14.45 -1.29
CA ARG A 35 -13.09 15.37 -0.49
C ARG A 35 -12.26 16.07 0.58
N VAL A 36 -11.38 15.34 1.26
CA VAL A 36 -10.49 15.93 2.27
C VAL A 36 -9.55 16.93 1.62
N ARG A 37 -9.00 16.59 0.46
CA ARG A 37 -8.11 17.49 -0.27
C ARG A 37 -8.80 18.80 -0.61
N GLN A 38 -10.02 18.74 -1.11
CA GLN A 38 -10.75 19.92 -1.53
C GLN A 38 -11.21 20.79 -0.37
N ALA A 39 -11.65 20.18 0.73
CA ALA A 39 -12.31 20.90 1.82
C ALA A 39 -11.38 21.24 2.98
N LEU A 40 -10.40 20.39 3.31
CA LEU A 40 -9.67 20.47 4.56
C LEU A 40 -8.16 20.45 4.42
N ASN A 41 -7.61 19.80 3.39
CA ASN A 41 -6.16 19.64 3.25
C ASN A 41 -5.74 19.60 1.77
N PRO A 42 -5.54 20.76 1.14
CA PRO A 42 -5.17 20.82 -0.29
C PRO A 42 -3.83 20.16 -0.60
N ALA A 43 -2.95 20.02 0.39
CA ALA A 43 -1.63 19.41 0.19
C ALA A 43 -1.66 17.88 0.22
N LEU A 44 -2.78 17.29 0.63
CA LEU A 44 -2.90 15.83 0.72
C LEU A 44 -2.74 15.17 -0.65
N MET A 45 -1.87 14.15 -0.72
CA MET A 45 -1.69 13.38 -1.94
C MET A 45 -1.60 11.90 -1.63
N VAL A 46 -1.99 11.07 -2.60
CA VAL A 46 -1.81 9.61 -2.51
C VAL A 46 -0.40 9.29 -2.96
N GLN A 47 0.41 8.81 -2.03
CA GLN A 47 1.80 8.43 -2.30
C GLN A 47 1.86 7.18 -3.17
N GLY A 48 0.94 6.25 -2.94
CA GLY A 48 0.85 5.05 -3.74
C GLY A 48 -0.10 4.02 -3.14
N ILE A 49 -0.29 2.96 -3.90
CA ILE A 49 -1.14 1.82 -3.53
C ILE A 49 -0.26 0.58 -3.51
N VAL A 50 -0.29 -0.16 -2.39
CA VAL A 50 0.50 -1.40 -2.23
C VAL A 50 -0.47 -2.57 -2.12
N LEU A 51 -0.33 -3.54 -3.01
CA LEU A 51 -1.13 -4.76 -2.96
C LEU A 51 -0.60 -5.66 -1.84
N THR A 52 -1.49 -6.05 -0.93
CA THR A 52 -1.15 -6.89 0.21
C THR A 52 -1.96 -8.18 0.18
N MET A 53 -1.56 -9.13 1.00
CA MET A 53 -2.22 -10.46 1.06
C MET A 53 -2.26 -11.11 -0.32
N PHE A 54 -1.23 -10.88 -1.13
CA PHE A 54 -1.15 -11.42 -2.49
C PHE A 54 -0.82 -12.91 -2.43
N ASP A 55 -1.67 -13.74 -3.01
CA ASP A 55 -1.47 -15.19 -3.05
C ASP A 55 -1.35 -15.62 -4.52
N ARG A 56 -0.13 -16.02 -4.90
CA ARG A 56 0.17 -16.44 -6.28
C ARG A 56 -0.60 -17.69 -6.72
N ARG A 57 -1.12 -18.46 -5.77
CA ARG A 57 -1.93 -19.64 -6.05
C ARG A 57 -3.39 -19.31 -6.29
N ASN A 58 -3.77 -18.04 -6.10
CA ASN A 58 -5.15 -17.61 -6.20
C ASN A 58 -5.31 -16.62 -7.36
N ASN A 59 -6.11 -17.02 -8.36
CA ASN A 59 -6.38 -16.18 -9.51
C ASN A 59 -7.02 -14.83 -9.14
N LEU A 60 -7.73 -14.77 -8.01
CA LEU A 60 -8.32 -13.52 -7.55
C LEU A 60 -7.26 -12.45 -7.27
N SER A 61 -6.12 -12.84 -6.68
CA SER A 61 -5.03 -11.90 -6.45
C SER A 61 -4.51 -11.31 -7.76
N ASP A 62 -4.33 -12.15 -8.78
CA ASP A 62 -3.90 -11.67 -10.10
C ASP A 62 -4.93 -10.73 -10.73
N LEU A 63 -6.22 -11.06 -10.62
CA LEU A 63 -7.29 -10.21 -11.14
C LEU A 63 -7.33 -8.85 -10.45
N VAL A 64 -7.25 -8.84 -9.13
CA VAL A 64 -7.24 -7.59 -8.35
C VAL A 64 -6.03 -6.74 -8.74
N ALA A 65 -4.85 -7.37 -8.86
CA ALA A 65 -3.64 -6.66 -9.25
C ALA A 65 -3.78 -6.04 -10.65
N ALA A 66 -4.26 -6.83 -11.62
CA ALA A 66 -4.44 -6.35 -12.98
C ALA A 66 -5.44 -5.18 -13.05
N ASP A 67 -6.56 -5.31 -12.34
CA ASP A 67 -7.58 -4.27 -12.31
C ASP A 67 -7.06 -2.99 -11.65
N ALA A 68 -6.36 -3.12 -10.52
CA ALA A 68 -5.79 -1.98 -9.82
C ALA A 68 -4.78 -1.25 -10.71
N ARG A 69 -3.91 -1.98 -11.39
CA ARG A 69 -2.92 -1.39 -12.29
C ARG A 69 -3.57 -0.74 -13.50
N GLY A 70 -4.67 -1.32 -13.98
CA GLY A 70 -5.43 -0.74 -15.09
C GLY A 70 -6.11 0.58 -14.74
N PHE A 71 -6.67 0.68 -13.53
CA PHE A 71 -7.38 1.89 -13.09
C PHE A 71 -6.46 2.97 -12.54
N PHE A 72 -5.43 2.59 -11.79
CA PHE A 72 -4.58 3.55 -11.07
C PHE A 72 -3.17 3.67 -11.62
N GLY A 73 -2.78 2.79 -12.55
CA GLY A 73 -1.53 2.89 -13.27
C GLY A 73 -0.30 2.96 -12.37
N PRO A 74 0.57 3.97 -12.58
CA PRO A 74 1.84 4.07 -11.85
C PRO A 74 1.70 4.30 -10.34
N GLN A 75 0.51 4.67 -9.86
CA GLN A 75 0.26 4.82 -8.43
C GLN A 75 0.36 3.49 -7.70
N VAL A 76 0.11 2.36 -8.40
CA VAL A 76 0.24 1.04 -7.80
C VAL A 76 1.72 0.65 -7.78
N TYR A 77 2.20 0.31 -6.60
CA TYR A 77 3.59 -0.12 -6.42
C TYR A 77 3.86 -1.43 -7.17
N GLU A 78 5.07 -1.58 -7.65
CA GLU A 78 5.51 -2.85 -8.24
C GLU A 78 5.65 -3.94 -7.18
N THR A 79 6.10 -3.56 -5.99
CA THR A 79 6.23 -4.48 -4.86
C THR A 79 4.87 -4.92 -4.38
N VAL A 80 4.67 -6.23 -4.22
CA VAL A 80 3.47 -6.80 -3.60
C VAL A 80 3.88 -7.46 -2.29
N ILE A 81 2.98 -7.39 -1.29
CA ILE A 81 3.21 -8.06 -0.01
C ILE A 81 2.44 -9.38 -0.05
N PRO A 82 3.13 -10.52 -0.03
CA PRO A 82 2.47 -11.81 -0.13
C PRO A 82 1.73 -12.16 1.14
N ARG A 83 0.72 -13.00 0.99
CA ARG A 83 0.10 -13.66 2.13
C ARG A 83 1.15 -14.56 2.76
N ASN A 84 1.52 -14.28 4.01
CA ASN A 84 2.62 -14.97 4.66
C ASN A 84 2.31 -15.18 6.14
N ILE A 85 2.28 -16.44 6.56
CA ILE A 85 1.98 -16.80 7.94
C ILE A 85 3.01 -16.22 8.91
N ARG A 86 4.28 -16.05 8.49
CA ARG A 86 5.32 -15.46 9.32
C ARG A 86 5.01 -14.01 9.70
N ILE A 87 4.40 -13.25 8.77
CA ILE A 87 3.95 -11.90 9.07
C ILE A 87 2.82 -11.93 10.10
N SER A 88 1.88 -12.86 9.94
CA SER A 88 0.76 -13.02 10.86
C SER A 88 1.21 -13.49 12.24
N GLU A 89 2.26 -14.31 12.32
CA GLU A 89 2.78 -14.84 13.57
C GLU A 89 3.65 -13.83 14.33
N ALA A 90 4.33 -12.93 13.65
CA ALA A 90 5.29 -12.01 14.27
C ALA A 90 4.72 -11.26 15.48
N PRO A 91 3.49 -10.69 15.42
CA PRO A 91 2.92 -10.00 16.59
C PRO A 91 2.73 -10.91 17.80
N SER A 92 2.41 -12.20 17.60
CA SER A 92 2.21 -13.13 18.70
C SER A 92 3.51 -13.45 19.44
N HIS A 93 4.66 -13.21 18.83
CA HIS A 93 5.97 -13.35 19.43
C HIS A 93 6.54 -12.03 19.93
N GLY A 94 5.76 -10.94 19.83
CA GLY A 94 6.20 -9.63 20.29
C GLY A 94 7.32 -9.02 19.49
N LYS A 95 7.52 -9.44 18.24
CA LYS A 95 8.62 -8.98 17.39
C LYS A 95 8.09 -8.52 16.01
N PRO A 96 8.71 -7.49 15.41
CA PRO A 96 8.47 -7.20 13.99
C PRO A 96 8.87 -8.39 13.12
N VAL A 97 8.23 -8.56 11.96
CA VAL A 97 8.51 -9.69 11.09
C VAL A 97 9.99 -9.77 10.69
N LEU A 98 10.66 -8.64 10.53
CA LEU A 98 12.08 -8.61 10.18
C LEU A 98 12.96 -9.22 11.27
N LEU A 99 12.58 -9.10 12.55
CA LEU A 99 13.30 -9.68 13.67
C LEU A 99 12.87 -11.12 13.93
N TYR A 100 11.61 -11.46 13.59
CA TYR A 100 11.11 -12.82 13.76
C TYR A 100 11.69 -13.76 12.71
N ASP A 101 11.63 -13.37 11.44
CA ASP A 101 12.17 -14.17 10.34
C ASP A 101 12.50 -13.28 9.13
N TYR A 102 13.70 -12.69 9.13
CA TYR A 102 14.13 -11.77 8.08
C TYR A 102 14.29 -12.45 6.71
N ARG A 103 14.35 -13.79 6.65
CA ARG A 103 14.49 -14.54 5.39
C ARG A 103 13.15 -14.90 4.78
N SER A 104 12.05 -14.69 5.50
CA SER A 104 10.73 -15.03 4.96
C SER A 104 10.39 -14.16 3.75
N PRO A 105 9.56 -14.66 2.82
CA PRO A 105 9.11 -13.85 1.68
C PRO A 105 8.43 -12.56 2.10
N GLY A 106 7.69 -12.59 3.22
CA GLY A 106 7.03 -11.40 3.73
C GLY A 106 8.01 -10.34 4.21
N ALA A 107 9.03 -10.75 4.98
CA ALA A 107 10.06 -9.82 5.45
C ALA A 107 10.81 -9.21 4.27
N GLN A 108 11.18 -10.02 3.28
CA GLN A 108 11.87 -9.53 2.09
C GLN A 108 10.99 -8.59 1.27
N ALA A 109 9.68 -8.85 1.21
CA ALA A 109 8.75 -7.95 0.52
C ALA A 109 8.70 -6.57 1.19
N TYR A 110 8.70 -6.51 2.52
CA TYR A 110 8.72 -5.23 3.24
C TYR A 110 10.01 -4.46 2.99
N VAL A 111 11.14 -5.16 2.88
CA VAL A 111 12.41 -4.51 2.52
C VAL A 111 12.32 -3.90 1.12
N ARG A 112 11.78 -4.66 0.15
CA ARG A 112 11.58 -4.15 -1.20
C ARG A 112 10.60 -2.97 -1.23
N LEU A 113 9.55 -3.03 -0.41
CA LEU A 113 8.58 -1.93 -0.31
C LEU A 113 9.26 -0.66 0.18
N ALA A 114 10.09 -0.76 1.22
CA ALA A 114 10.82 0.39 1.74
C ALA A 114 11.75 0.98 0.68
N ALA A 115 12.44 0.13 -0.08
CA ALA A 115 13.32 0.59 -1.15
C ALA A 115 12.54 1.30 -2.26
N GLU A 116 11.40 0.76 -2.65
CA GLU A 116 10.55 1.38 -3.68
C GLU A 116 9.97 2.71 -3.19
N LEU A 117 9.53 2.78 -1.94
CA LEU A 117 9.04 4.02 -1.34
C LEU A 117 10.11 5.11 -1.40
N LEU A 118 11.33 4.79 -1.00
CA LEU A 118 12.43 5.75 -1.01
C LEU A 118 12.77 6.20 -2.43
N ARG A 119 12.76 5.31 -3.40
CA ARG A 119 13.00 5.68 -4.80
C ARG A 119 11.92 6.62 -5.33
N ARG A 120 10.65 6.36 -5.01
CA ARG A 120 9.53 7.20 -5.44
C ARG A 120 9.59 8.58 -4.82
N GLU A 121 9.94 8.65 -3.52
CA GLU A 121 10.11 9.94 -2.84
C GLU A 121 11.26 10.75 -3.44
N ARG A 122 12.38 10.10 -3.77
CA ARG A 122 13.51 10.77 -4.43
C ARG A 122 13.09 11.34 -5.77
N THR A 123 12.37 10.56 -6.59
CA THR A 123 11.90 11.01 -7.89
C THR A 123 10.99 12.22 -7.77
N LEU A 124 10.09 12.23 -6.78
CA LEU A 124 9.21 13.36 -6.55
C LEU A 124 9.98 14.61 -6.13
N LEU A 125 10.99 14.47 -5.28
CA LEU A 125 11.82 15.57 -4.85
C LEU A 125 12.62 16.16 -6.03
N GLU A 126 13.17 15.29 -6.88
CA GLU A 126 13.89 15.72 -8.07
C GLU A 126 12.98 16.46 -9.05
N ALA A 127 11.74 16.00 -9.22
CA ALA A 127 10.77 16.64 -10.11
C ALA A 127 10.36 18.04 -9.63
N ARG A 128 10.48 18.32 -8.32
CA ARG A 128 10.16 19.64 -7.77
C ARG A 128 11.32 20.66 -7.93
N GLN A 129 12.49 20.16 -8.27
CA GLN A 129 13.65 21.01 -8.52
C GLN A 129 13.69 21.42 -9.99
#